data_ccbfc2b7521c6cdb59158f1e97b67287
#
_entry.id   ccbfc2b7521c6cdb59158f1e97b67287
#
_cell.length_a   1.000
_cell.length_b   1.000
_cell.length_c   1.000
_cell.angle_alpha   90.00
_cell.angle_beta   90.00
_cell.angle_gamma   90.00
#
_symmetry.space_group_name_H-M   'P 1'
#
loop_
_entity.id
_entity.type
_entity.pdbx_description
1 polymer ?
#
loop_
_entity_poly.entity_id
_entity_poly.type
_entity_poly.pdbx_seq_one_letter_code
_entity_poly.pdbx_strand_id
1 'polypeptide(L)'
;MDREELLANIENMTVGLDDTFKFHCTQCGKCCTYREDIILSPRDIYKMSKVLNMHPVAFFNTYCRSHIGDVSRIPIVRLNSVGSDARCPLLKSNKCSVHKVKPAVCALFPLGRYIAADAGKDVSSQMEEAEVKYLLQPLECGDESETHTVREWLSGFDISLEDEFFIKWNSMIQKLGEVLKKQETKQDMLAMMEIWAVTRVVMYLKYDTVKPFMPQFEENCEGMMELLKDIPKLRAILHKAHADAMKQKGVPNAPYAM
;
A
#
# COMPACT_ATOMS: atom_id res chain seq x y z
N MET A 1 -0.63 3.00 25.72
CA MET A 1 -1.03 1.61 25.46
C MET A 1 0.24 0.81 25.30
N ASP A 2 0.50 -0.12 26.19
CA ASP A 2 1.66 -1.00 26.04
C ASP A 2 1.39 -2.13 25.04
N ARG A 3 2.39 -2.98 24.77
CA ARG A 3 2.28 -4.05 23.79
C ARG A 3 1.25 -5.12 24.17
N GLU A 4 1.14 -5.43 25.45
CA GLU A 4 0.22 -6.47 25.96
C GLU A 4 -1.23 -6.00 25.84
N GLU A 5 -1.48 -4.75 26.21
CA GLU A 5 -2.79 -4.10 26.06
C GLU A 5 -3.23 -4.02 24.58
N LEU A 6 -2.28 -3.72 23.67
CA LEU A 6 -2.55 -3.71 22.24
C LEU A 6 -2.92 -5.10 21.72
N LEU A 7 -2.19 -6.14 22.11
CA LEU A 7 -2.46 -7.51 21.69
C LEU A 7 -3.81 -8.01 22.22
N ALA A 8 -4.12 -7.73 23.49
CA ALA A 8 -5.42 -8.08 24.08
C ALA A 8 -6.58 -7.38 23.36
N ASN A 9 -6.42 -6.12 22.99
CA ASN A 9 -7.42 -5.40 22.20
C ASN A 9 -7.61 -6.01 20.81
N ILE A 10 -6.54 -6.41 20.13
CA ILE A 10 -6.62 -7.07 18.82
C ILE A 10 -7.35 -8.41 18.95
N GLU A 11 -7.04 -9.22 19.97
CA GLU A 11 -7.72 -10.49 20.21
C GLU A 11 -9.23 -10.31 20.45
N ASN A 12 -9.61 -9.33 21.26
CA ASN A 12 -11.02 -9.01 21.53
C ASN A 12 -11.80 -8.53 20.30
N MET A 13 -11.14 -7.93 19.32
CA MET A 13 -11.72 -7.44 18.07
C MET A 13 -11.68 -8.49 16.95
N THR A 14 -10.97 -9.61 17.15
CA THR A 14 -10.79 -10.65 16.13
C THR A 14 -12.10 -11.38 15.88
N VAL A 15 -12.44 -11.55 14.60
CA VAL A 15 -13.64 -12.21 14.10
C VAL A 15 -13.28 -13.32 13.13
N GLY A 16 -14.02 -14.43 13.19
CA GLY A 16 -13.90 -15.54 12.27
C GLY A 16 -14.58 -15.26 10.91
N LEU A 17 -14.28 -16.08 9.92
CA LEU A 17 -14.82 -15.91 8.56
C LEU A 17 -16.35 -16.04 8.50
N ASP A 18 -16.93 -16.84 9.35
CA ASP A 18 -18.37 -17.11 9.39
C ASP A 18 -19.09 -16.33 10.52
N ASP A 19 -18.35 -15.52 11.28
CA ASP A 19 -18.93 -14.62 12.26
C ASP A 19 -19.68 -13.50 11.56
N THR A 20 -20.77 -13.06 12.17
CA THR A 20 -21.65 -12.04 11.62
C THR A 20 -21.39 -10.68 12.27
N PHE A 21 -21.51 -9.63 11.46
CA PHE A 21 -21.53 -8.25 11.92
C PHE A 21 -22.59 -7.45 11.18
N LYS A 22 -23.04 -6.35 11.80
CA LYS A 22 -24.05 -5.46 11.19
C LYS A 22 -23.36 -4.22 10.64
N PHE A 23 -23.54 -3.98 9.36
CA PHE A 23 -23.06 -2.76 8.72
C PHE A 23 -23.71 -2.57 7.35
N HIS A 24 -24.21 -1.36 7.10
CA HIS A 24 -24.64 -0.93 5.78
C HIS A 24 -23.98 0.38 5.42
N CYS A 25 -23.30 0.42 4.26
CA CYS A 25 -22.63 1.62 3.78
C CYS A 25 -23.64 2.59 3.14
N THR A 26 -24.09 3.60 3.87
CA THR A 26 -25.00 4.65 3.37
C THR A 26 -24.34 5.64 2.41
N GLN A 27 -23.06 5.45 2.06
CA GLN A 27 -22.26 6.36 1.22
C GLN A 27 -22.26 7.81 1.76
N CYS A 28 -22.33 7.98 3.07
CA CYS A 28 -22.37 9.28 3.73
C CYS A 28 -21.11 10.12 3.59
N GLY A 29 -20.02 9.56 3.09
CA GLY A 29 -18.73 10.23 2.91
C GLY A 29 -17.91 10.43 4.18
N LYS A 30 -18.40 10.08 5.37
CA LYS A 30 -17.65 10.26 6.63
C LYS A 30 -16.28 9.55 6.62
N CYS A 31 -16.24 8.31 6.13
CA CYS A 31 -14.98 7.56 5.99
C CYS A 31 -14.04 8.12 4.90
N CYS A 32 -14.44 9.17 4.19
CA CYS A 32 -13.66 9.85 3.17
C CYS A 32 -13.26 11.28 3.57
N THR A 33 -13.60 11.72 4.78
CA THR A 33 -13.25 13.05 5.34
C THR A 33 -12.43 12.88 6.60
N TYR A 34 -11.57 13.84 6.89
CA TYR A 34 -10.62 13.83 8.01
C TYR A 34 -9.73 12.55 8.03
N ARG A 35 -9.40 12.04 6.84
CA ARG A 35 -8.60 10.82 6.65
C ARG A 35 -7.31 11.14 5.93
N GLU A 36 -6.21 11.00 6.67
CA GLU A 36 -4.86 11.13 6.12
C GLU A 36 -4.12 9.79 6.02
N ASP A 37 -4.79 8.74 6.41
CA ASP A 37 -4.25 7.40 6.68
C ASP A 37 -4.59 6.35 5.61
N ILE A 38 -5.16 6.76 4.46
CA ILE A 38 -5.49 5.81 3.39
C ILE A 38 -4.21 5.37 2.68
N ILE A 39 -3.60 4.33 3.24
CA ILE A 39 -2.40 3.69 2.70
C ILE A 39 -2.79 2.83 1.50
N LEU A 40 -1.97 2.93 0.44
CA LEU A 40 -2.16 2.21 -0.80
C LEU A 40 -1.11 1.11 -0.97
N SER A 41 -1.56 -0.06 -1.36
CA SER A 41 -0.69 -1.11 -1.88
C SER A 41 -0.39 -0.90 -3.37
N PRO A 42 0.61 -1.58 -3.93
CA PRO A 42 0.84 -1.62 -5.37
C PRO A 42 -0.41 -2.03 -6.17
N ARG A 43 -1.16 -3.01 -5.67
CA ARG A 43 -2.39 -3.51 -6.30
C ARG A 43 -3.50 -2.45 -6.31
N ASP A 44 -3.59 -1.63 -5.26
CA ASP A 44 -4.57 -0.54 -5.22
C ASP A 44 -4.26 0.50 -6.28
N ILE A 45 -3.01 0.92 -6.40
CA ILE A 45 -2.58 1.88 -7.43
C ILE A 45 -2.85 1.32 -8.83
N TYR A 46 -2.50 0.05 -9.09
CA TYR A 46 -2.77 -0.60 -10.35
C TYR A 46 -4.27 -0.62 -10.70
N LYS A 47 -5.14 -1.09 -9.77
CA LYS A 47 -6.60 -1.18 -9.97
C LYS A 47 -7.23 0.19 -10.22
N MET A 48 -6.88 1.19 -9.41
CA MET A 48 -7.40 2.54 -9.57
C MET A 48 -6.91 3.23 -10.84
N SER A 49 -5.63 3.07 -11.18
CA SER A 49 -5.06 3.58 -12.43
C SER A 49 -5.77 3.02 -13.65
N LYS A 50 -6.03 1.69 -13.64
CA LYS A 50 -6.75 1.01 -14.72
C LYS A 50 -8.16 1.57 -14.93
N VAL A 51 -8.92 1.72 -13.85
CA VAL A 51 -10.33 2.22 -13.93
C VAL A 51 -10.38 3.68 -14.31
N LEU A 52 -9.42 4.49 -13.87
CA LEU A 52 -9.34 5.92 -14.22
C LEU A 52 -8.66 6.16 -15.56
N ASN A 53 -8.26 5.10 -16.27
CA ASN A 53 -7.52 5.17 -17.52
C ASN A 53 -6.28 6.07 -17.43
N MET A 54 -5.52 5.92 -16.37
CA MET A 54 -4.31 6.69 -16.08
C MET A 54 -3.10 5.77 -15.99
N HIS A 55 -1.92 6.26 -16.41
CA HIS A 55 -0.68 5.57 -16.08
C HIS A 55 -0.42 5.63 -14.56
N PRO A 56 0.11 4.58 -13.88
CA PRO A 56 0.36 4.59 -12.45
C PRO A 56 1.17 5.78 -11.94
N VAL A 57 2.16 6.25 -12.71
CA VAL A 57 2.93 7.46 -12.39
C VAL A 57 2.04 8.71 -12.40
N ALA A 58 1.15 8.85 -13.39
CA ALA A 58 0.22 9.97 -13.47
C ALA A 58 -0.79 9.94 -12.33
N PHE A 59 -1.30 8.75 -11.98
CA PHE A 59 -2.17 8.55 -10.82
C PHE A 59 -1.47 8.98 -9.52
N PHE A 60 -0.23 8.50 -9.31
CA PHE A 60 0.55 8.87 -8.13
C PHE A 60 0.75 10.38 -8.02
N ASN A 61 1.19 11.02 -9.09
CA ASN A 61 1.45 12.48 -9.10
C ASN A 61 0.20 13.32 -8.85
N THR A 62 -0.98 12.80 -9.24
CA THR A 62 -2.26 13.51 -9.09
C THR A 62 -2.90 13.31 -7.72
N TYR A 63 -2.85 12.09 -7.19
CA TYR A 63 -3.68 11.70 -6.05
C TYR A 63 -2.91 11.24 -4.81
N CYS A 64 -1.59 11.03 -4.92
CA CYS A 64 -0.83 10.40 -3.86
C CYS A 64 0.29 11.28 -3.32
N ARG A 65 0.70 10.95 -2.10
CA ARG A 65 1.97 11.37 -1.48
C ARG A 65 2.68 10.16 -0.90
N SER A 66 3.97 10.27 -0.65
CA SER A 66 4.73 9.21 0.02
C SER A 66 5.66 9.78 1.08
N HIS A 67 5.93 8.97 2.08
CA HIS A 67 6.94 9.20 3.12
C HIS A 67 7.64 7.90 3.41
N ILE A 68 8.76 7.96 4.11
CA ILE A 68 9.45 6.76 4.57
C ILE A 68 8.86 6.33 5.91
N GLY A 69 8.45 5.07 6.00
CA GLY A 69 7.89 4.54 7.24
C GLY A 69 8.94 4.44 8.35
N ASP A 70 8.62 4.91 9.55
CA ASP A 70 9.57 4.97 10.67
C ASP A 70 10.07 3.59 11.09
N VAL A 71 9.21 2.58 11.05
CA VAL A 71 9.54 1.20 11.42
C VAL A 71 9.96 0.37 10.21
N SER A 72 9.18 0.42 9.14
CA SER A 72 9.42 -0.41 7.94
C SER A 72 10.61 0.06 7.10
N ARG A 73 10.96 1.33 7.18
CA ARG A 73 12.01 2.01 6.39
C ARG A 73 11.82 1.92 4.88
N ILE A 74 10.62 1.56 4.42
CA ILE A 74 10.22 1.56 3.01
C ILE A 74 9.37 2.80 2.67
N PRO A 75 9.28 3.19 1.39
CA PRO A 75 8.30 4.17 0.95
C PRO A 75 6.87 3.67 1.24
N ILE A 76 6.10 4.45 1.98
CA ILE A 76 4.66 4.26 2.19
C ILE A 76 3.93 5.25 1.29
N VAL A 77 3.03 4.74 0.46
CA VAL A 77 2.20 5.55 -0.43
C VAL A 77 0.80 5.68 0.17
N ARG A 78 0.26 6.90 0.19
CA ARG A 78 -1.09 7.19 0.66
C ARG A 78 -1.80 8.20 -0.23
N LEU A 79 -3.12 8.23 -0.20
CA LEU A 79 -3.89 9.27 -0.86
C LEU A 79 -3.58 10.62 -0.23
N ASN A 80 -3.48 11.64 -1.08
CA ASN A 80 -3.25 13.01 -0.65
C ASN A 80 -4.60 13.68 -0.38
N SER A 81 -4.94 13.85 0.89
CA SER A 81 -6.17 14.54 1.29
C SER A 81 -6.19 15.98 0.81
N VAL A 82 -7.37 16.49 0.48
CA VAL A 82 -7.58 17.84 -0.07
C VAL A 82 -8.59 18.63 0.73
N GLY A 83 -8.43 19.95 0.72
CA GLY A 83 -9.33 20.87 1.43
C GLY A 83 -9.10 20.93 2.95
N SER A 84 -9.83 21.82 3.62
CA SER A 84 -9.74 22.02 5.08
C SER A 84 -10.34 20.87 5.90
N ASP A 85 -11.18 20.06 5.27
CA ASP A 85 -11.79 18.86 5.84
C ASP A 85 -11.01 17.57 5.51
N ALA A 86 -9.77 17.71 5.02
CA ALA A 86 -8.87 16.62 4.68
C ALA A 86 -9.59 15.47 3.96
N ARG A 87 -10.42 15.81 2.95
CA ARG A 87 -11.21 14.82 2.21
C ARG A 87 -10.38 14.02 1.23
N CYS A 88 -10.82 12.81 0.97
CA CYS A 88 -10.26 11.96 -0.08
C CYS A 88 -10.37 12.65 -1.46
N PRO A 89 -9.30 12.72 -2.26
CA PRO A 89 -9.32 13.39 -3.56
C PRO A 89 -10.21 12.66 -4.60
N LEU A 90 -10.59 11.42 -4.31
CA LEU A 90 -11.47 10.60 -5.15
C LEU A 90 -12.95 10.68 -4.74
N LEU A 91 -13.27 11.49 -3.72
CA LEU A 91 -14.65 11.77 -3.33
C LEU A 91 -15.22 12.87 -4.25
N LYS A 92 -16.20 12.52 -5.08
CA LYS A 92 -16.91 13.44 -5.98
C LYS A 92 -18.41 13.43 -5.67
N SER A 93 -18.96 14.60 -5.39
CA SER A 93 -20.40 14.74 -5.05
C SER A 93 -20.85 13.75 -3.97
N ASN A 94 -20.08 13.64 -2.89
CA ASN A 94 -20.24 12.70 -1.77
C ASN A 94 -20.25 11.20 -2.16
N LYS A 95 -19.75 10.86 -3.35
CA LYS A 95 -19.62 9.46 -3.79
C LYS A 95 -18.18 9.13 -4.15
N CYS A 96 -17.75 7.93 -3.78
CA CYS A 96 -16.43 7.43 -4.15
C CYS A 96 -16.37 7.16 -5.67
N SER A 97 -15.52 7.89 -6.40
CA SER A 97 -15.38 7.74 -7.86
C SER A 97 -14.74 6.41 -8.28
N VAL A 98 -14.13 5.69 -7.34
CA VAL A 98 -13.50 4.38 -7.55
C VAL A 98 -14.16 3.29 -6.70
N HIS A 99 -15.43 3.42 -6.37
CA HIS A 99 -16.11 2.56 -5.39
C HIS A 99 -15.91 1.05 -5.64
N LYS A 100 -15.99 0.61 -6.90
CA LYS A 100 -15.82 -0.81 -7.27
C LYS A 100 -14.39 -1.33 -7.13
N VAL A 101 -13.41 -0.45 -7.12
CA VAL A 101 -11.96 -0.77 -7.05
C VAL A 101 -11.28 0.06 -5.96
N LYS A 102 -12.04 0.50 -4.96
CA LYS A 102 -11.51 1.30 -3.85
C LYS A 102 -10.34 0.59 -3.16
N PRO A 103 -9.42 1.32 -2.53
CA PRO A 103 -8.29 0.73 -1.81
C PRO A 103 -8.72 -0.38 -0.85
N ALA A 104 -7.89 -1.39 -0.67
CA ALA A 104 -8.20 -2.53 0.19
C ALA A 104 -8.61 -2.09 1.60
N VAL A 105 -7.94 -1.09 2.18
CA VAL A 105 -8.30 -0.52 3.49
C VAL A 105 -9.71 0.08 3.51
N CYS A 106 -10.16 0.67 2.40
CA CYS A 106 -11.51 1.21 2.28
C CYS A 106 -12.55 0.13 1.95
N ALA A 107 -12.14 -0.93 1.23
CA ALA A 107 -13.01 -2.05 0.88
C ALA A 107 -13.31 -2.93 2.09
N LEU A 108 -12.30 -3.17 2.91
CA LEU A 108 -12.42 -3.96 4.13
C LEU A 108 -13.31 -3.29 5.17
N PHE A 109 -13.27 -1.96 5.31
CA PHE A 109 -14.03 -1.28 6.38
C PHE A 109 -15.50 -1.77 6.44
N PRO A 110 -16.02 -2.13 7.62
CA PRO A 110 -15.47 -1.92 8.97
C PRO A 110 -14.47 -2.97 9.45
N LEU A 111 -14.12 -3.93 8.61
CA LEU A 111 -13.11 -4.93 8.94
C LEU A 111 -11.69 -4.34 8.77
N GLY A 112 -10.78 -4.79 9.65
CA GLY A 112 -9.34 -4.74 9.43
C GLY A 112 -8.83 -6.15 9.16
N ARG A 113 -7.58 -6.27 8.68
CA ARG A 113 -6.91 -7.57 8.56
C ARG A 113 -5.46 -7.48 8.97
N TYR A 114 -4.94 -8.57 9.50
CA TYR A 114 -3.54 -8.70 9.88
C TYR A 114 -3.06 -10.13 9.65
N ILE A 115 -1.75 -10.31 9.63
CA ILE A 115 -1.12 -11.62 9.58
C ILE A 115 -0.75 -11.99 11.00
N ALA A 116 -1.31 -13.11 11.49
CA ALA A 116 -0.94 -13.66 12.78
C ALA A 116 0.46 -14.27 12.67
N ALA A 117 1.41 -13.70 13.41
CA ALA A 117 2.76 -14.26 13.52
C ALA A 117 3.02 -14.61 15.00
N ASP A 118 3.63 -15.76 15.22
CA ASP A 118 4.02 -16.17 16.59
C ASP A 118 5.07 -15.22 17.15
N ALA A 119 4.84 -14.73 18.35
CA ALA A 119 5.79 -13.89 19.05
C ALA A 119 7.11 -14.63 19.25
N GLY A 120 8.20 -14.08 18.72
CA GLY A 120 9.55 -14.61 18.91
C GLY A 120 10.10 -15.49 17.78
N LYS A 121 9.30 -15.82 16.77
CA LYS A 121 9.82 -16.47 15.55
C LYS A 121 10.13 -15.43 14.46
N ASP A 122 11.05 -15.77 13.58
CA ASP A 122 11.33 -14.96 12.39
C ASP A 122 10.06 -14.92 11.50
N VAL A 123 9.48 -13.74 11.39
CA VAL A 123 8.24 -13.52 10.64
C VAL A 123 8.42 -13.86 9.16
N SER A 124 9.64 -13.72 8.62
CA SER A 124 9.93 -14.03 7.21
C SER A 124 9.81 -15.53 6.91
N SER A 125 10.12 -16.39 7.87
CA SER A 125 10.00 -17.85 7.75
C SER A 125 8.57 -18.36 7.96
N GLN A 126 7.71 -17.57 8.61
CA GLN A 126 6.32 -17.94 8.90
C GLN A 126 5.32 -17.52 7.81
N MET A 127 5.73 -16.64 6.90
CA MET A 127 4.83 -16.04 5.91
C MET A 127 4.24 -17.05 4.91
N GLU A 128 4.87 -18.19 4.68
CA GLU A 128 4.35 -19.23 3.78
C GLU A 128 3.19 -20.02 4.40
N GLU A 129 3.13 -20.05 5.73
CA GLU A 129 2.06 -20.69 6.52
C GLU A 129 1.19 -19.67 7.26
N ALA A 130 1.31 -18.40 6.90
CA ALA A 130 0.70 -17.30 7.65
C ALA A 130 -0.82 -17.29 7.52
N GLU A 131 -1.51 -17.30 8.64
CA GLU A 131 -2.96 -17.14 8.71
C GLU A 131 -3.34 -15.66 8.65
N VAL A 132 -4.22 -15.30 7.71
CA VAL A 132 -4.82 -13.97 7.65
C VAL A 132 -5.99 -13.93 8.61
N LYS A 133 -5.93 -13.06 9.60
CA LYS A 133 -7.00 -12.81 10.57
C LYS A 133 -7.70 -11.49 10.31
N TYR A 134 -8.95 -11.42 10.73
CA TYR A 134 -9.78 -10.25 10.57
C TYR A 134 -10.20 -9.71 11.93
N LEU A 135 -10.38 -8.39 12.00
CA LEU A 135 -10.88 -7.71 13.19
C LEU A 135 -11.99 -6.74 12.82
N LEU A 136 -13.00 -6.63 13.68
CA LEU A 136 -14.09 -5.68 13.51
C LEU A 136 -13.74 -4.38 14.24
N GLN A 137 -13.69 -3.29 13.48
CA GLN A 137 -13.43 -1.95 14.01
C GLN A 137 -14.73 -1.30 14.51
N PRO A 138 -14.66 -0.38 15.49
CA PRO A 138 -15.81 0.41 15.88
C PRO A 138 -16.45 1.14 14.70
N LEU A 139 -17.78 1.13 14.64
CA LEU A 139 -18.56 1.77 13.59
C LEU A 139 -18.68 3.27 13.86
N GLU A 140 -18.10 4.09 12.99
CA GLU A 140 -18.20 5.55 13.05
C GLU A 140 -19.07 6.13 11.91
N CYS A 141 -19.45 5.30 10.94
CA CYS A 141 -20.28 5.69 9.79
C CYS A 141 -21.13 4.52 9.30
N GLY A 142 -22.08 4.81 8.40
CA GLY A 142 -23.05 3.81 7.98
C GLY A 142 -24.17 3.60 9.00
N ASP A 143 -24.87 2.49 8.90
CA ASP A 143 -25.88 2.03 9.86
C ASP A 143 -25.82 0.50 10.01
N GLU A 144 -26.64 -0.06 10.89
CA GLU A 144 -26.68 -1.50 11.20
C GLU A 144 -27.86 -2.23 10.51
N SER A 145 -28.36 -1.71 9.38
CA SER A 145 -29.54 -2.26 8.71
C SER A 145 -29.28 -3.56 7.94
N GLU A 146 -28.01 -3.88 7.64
CA GLU A 146 -27.63 -5.11 6.95
C GLU A 146 -26.74 -5.97 7.83
N THR A 147 -26.89 -7.29 7.71
CA THR A 147 -26.06 -8.28 8.40
C THR A 147 -25.24 -9.04 7.37
N HIS A 148 -23.94 -9.16 7.61
CA HIS A 148 -23.00 -9.85 6.74
C HIS A 148 -22.16 -10.83 7.55
N THR A 149 -21.71 -11.92 6.93
CA THR A 149 -20.54 -12.64 7.40
C THR A 149 -19.26 -11.98 6.88
N VAL A 150 -18.13 -12.23 7.53
CA VAL A 150 -16.83 -11.75 7.02
C VAL A 150 -16.59 -12.26 5.60
N ARG A 151 -16.91 -13.52 5.34
CA ARG A 151 -16.78 -14.17 4.02
C ARG A 151 -17.59 -13.46 2.94
N GLU A 152 -18.86 -13.16 3.19
CA GLU A 152 -19.75 -12.45 2.25
C GLU A 152 -19.22 -11.05 1.98
N TRP A 153 -18.79 -10.33 3.01
CA TRP A 153 -18.21 -8.99 2.87
C TRP A 153 -16.99 -8.96 1.96
N LEU A 154 -16.04 -9.88 2.17
CA LEU A 154 -14.84 -9.99 1.34
C LEU A 154 -15.18 -10.29 -0.12
N SER A 155 -16.10 -11.25 -0.33
CA SER A 155 -16.57 -11.62 -1.67
C SER A 155 -17.21 -10.43 -2.41
N GLY A 156 -17.95 -9.58 -1.71
CA GLY A 156 -18.57 -8.37 -2.27
C GLY A 156 -17.59 -7.36 -2.86
N PHE A 157 -16.30 -7.43 -2.48
CA PHE A 157 -15.23 -6.57 -2.99
C PHE A 157 -14.14 -7.32 -3.75
N ASP A 158 -14.39 -8.57 -4.15
CA ASP A 158 -13.42 -9.40 -4.87
C ASP A 158 -12.09 -9.54 -4.09
N ILE A 159 -12.21 -9.71 -2.77
CA ILE A 159 -11.07 -9.98 -1.88
C ILE A 159 -11.08 -11.49 -1.59
N SER A 160 -10.05 -12.18 -2.08
CA SER A 160 -9.87 -13.61 -1.81
C SER A 160 -9.63 -13.86 -0.32
N LEU A 161 -10.16 -14.96 0.20
CA LEU A 161 -9.86 -15.45 1.56
C LEU A 161 -8.37 -15.81 1.68
N GLU A 162 -7.83 -16.43 0.64
CA GLU A 162 -6.42 -16.73 0.47
C GLU A 162 -5.78 -15.62 -0.39
N ASP A 163 -5.69 -14.39 0.16
CA ASP A 163 -5.13 -13.27 -0.60
C ASP A 163 -3.60 -13.38 -0.71
N GLU A 164 -3.17 -14.18 -1.69
CA GLU A 164 -1.76 -14.43 -2.02
C GLU A 164 -0.96 -13.13 -2.15
N PHE A 165 -1.55 -12.10 -2.79
CA PHE A 165 -0.90 -10.80 -2.88
C PHE A 165 -0.68 -10.18 -1.51
N PHE A 166 -1.66 -10.24 -0.60
CA PHE A 166 -1.53 -9.65 0.73
C PHE A 166 -0.38 -10.29 1.50
N ILE A 167 -0.27 -11.61 1.47
CA ILE A 167 0.82 -12.37 2.10
C ILE A 167 2.17 -12.01 1.47
N LYS A 168 2.27 -12.10 0.14
CA LYS A 168 3.50 -11.77 -0.60
C LYS A 168 3.94 -10.31 -0.40
N TRP A 169 2.98 -9.38 -0.37
CA TRP A 169 3.29 -7.97 -0.16
C TRP A 169 3.84 -7.71 1.25
N ASN A 170 3.24 -8.28 2.28
CA ASN A 170 3.74 -8.15 3.65
C ASN A 170 5.13 -8.81 3.82
N SER A 171 5.35 -9.97 3.23
CA SER A 171 6.68 -10.60 3.17
C SER A 171 7.70 -9.68 2.49
N MET A 172 7.32 -9.06 1.37
CA MET A 172 8.20 -8.14 0.64
C MET A 172 8.50 -6.88 1.43
N ILE A 173 7.53 -6.30 2.14
CA ILE A 173 7.72 -5.15 3.05
C ILE A 173 8.81 -5.47 4.08
N GLN A 174 8.77 -6.64 4.69
CA GLN A 174 9.76 -7.05 5.69
C GLN A 174 11.15 -7.21 5.08
N LYS A 175 11.26 -7.99 3.99
CA LYS A 175 12.53 -8.22 3.29
C LYS A 175 13.18 -6.91 2.83
N LEU A 176 12.38 -6.02 2.24
CA LEU A 176 12.85 -4.69 1.84
C LEU A 176 13.28 -3.86 3.05
N GLY A 177 12.47 -3.84 4.11
CA GLY A 177 12.77 -3.09 5.32
C GLY A 177 14.11 -3.49 5.96
N GLU A 178 14.39 -4.79 6.06
CA GLU A 178 15.67 -5.30 6.56
C GLU A 178 16.86 -4.87 5.70
N VAL A 179 16.72 -4.97 4.37
CA VAL A 179 17.80 -4.57 3.45
C VAL A 179 18.01 -3.06 3.51
N LEU A 180 16.93 -2.26 3.49
CA LEU A 180 17.04 -0.80 3.51
C LEU A 180 17.62 -0.27 4.83
N LYS A 181 17.25 -0.85 5.98
CA LYS A 181 17.89 -0.55 7.28
C LYS A 181 19.40 -0.78 7.25
N LYS A 182 19.83 -1.88 6.63
CA LYS A 182 21.26 -2.16 6.46
C LYS A 182 21.95 -1.15 5.51
N GLN A 183 21.23 -0.67 4.49
CA GLN A 183 21.79 0.36 3.60
C GLN A 183 21.88 1.72 4.28
N GLU A 184 20.93 2.11 5.13
CA GLU A 184 20.99 3.37 5.91
C GLU A 184 22.25 3.50 6.77
N THR A 185 22.85 2.38 7.21
CA THR A 185 24.11 2.39 7.97
C THR A 185 25.36 2.51 7.08
N LYS A 186 25.22 2.36 5.76
CA LYS A 186 26.33 2.29 4.81
C LYS A 186 26.36 3.44 3.80
N GLN A 187 25.21 4.06 3.56
CA GLN A 187 25.03 5.05 2.53
C GLN A 187 24.82 6.44 3.14
N ASP A 188 25.17 7.48 2.42
CA ASP A 188 24.80 8.84 2.76
C ASP A 188 23.31 9.12 2.47
N MET A 189 22.81 10.25 2.94
CA MET A 189 21.41 10.63 2.80
C MET A 189 20.97 10.76 1.34
N LEU A 190 21.83 11.28 0.46
CA LEU A 190 21.52 11.43 -0.96
C LEU A 190 21.35 10.08 -1.63
N ALA A 191 22.26 9.15 -1.39
CA ALA A 191 22.17 7.78 -1.89
C ALA A 191 20.90 7.08 -1.36
N MET A 192 20.55 7.28 -0.09
CA MET A 192 19.31 6.71 0.47
C MET A 192 18.06 7.31 -0.17
N MET A 193 18.02 8.61 -0.42
CA MET A 193 16.88 9.23 -1.13
C MET A 193 16.70 8.64 -2.54
N GLU A 194 17.80 8.39 -3.26
CA GLU A 194 17.79 7.75 -4.57
C GLU A 194 17.29 6.29 -4.48
N ILE A 195 17.78 5.52 -3.51
CA ILE A 195 17.33 4.14 -3.28
C ILE A 195 15.84 4.09 -2.96
N TRP A 196 15.33 4.94 -2.08
CA TRP A 196 13.91 5.02 -1.76
C TRP A 196 13.06 5.45 -2.96
N ALA A 197 13.56 6.38 -3.77
CA ALA A 197 12.86 6.79 -5.00
C ALA A 197 12.74 5.63 -6.00
N VAL A 198 13.82 4.87 -6.22
CA VAL A 198 13.79 3.66 -7.06
C VAL A 198 12.86 2.60 -6.48
N THR A 199 12.93 2.35 -5.17
CA THR A 199 12.05 1.40 -4.49
C THR A 199 10.58 1.77 -4.70
N ARG A 200 10.22 3.04 -4.53
CA ARG A 200 8.86 3.52 -4.80
C ARG A 200 8.44 3.30 -6.25
N VAL A 201 9.29 3.63 -7.21
CA VAL A 201 8.97 3.47 -8.62
C VAL A 201 8.78 2.00 -8.98
N VAL A 202 9.72 1.15 -8.61
CA VAL A 202 9.67 -0.28 -8.95
C VAL A 202 8.50 -0.97 -8.27
N MET A 203 8.31 -0.75 -6.97
CA MET A 203 7.29 -1.48 -6.21
C MET A 203 5.87 -0.96 -6.44
N TYR A 204 5.66 0.33 -6.70
CA TYR A 204 4.31 0.90 -6.75
C TYR A 204 3.89 1.40 -8.13
N LEU A 205 4.82 1.77 -9.01
CA LEU A 205 4.49 2.53 -10.22
C LEU A 205 4.87 1.83 -11.54
N LYS A 206 5.72 0.82 -11.50
CA LYS A 206 6.18 0.09 -12.69
C LYS A 206 5.20 -1.03 -13.06
N TYR A 207 3.99 -0.64 -13.46
CA TYR A 207 2.94 -1.57 -13.89
C TYR A 207 2.30 -1.10 -15.20
N ASP A 208 2.11 -2.06 -16.11
CA ASP A 208 1.27 -1.92 -17.29
C ASP A 208 -0.15 -2.37 -16.92
N THR A 209 -1.10 -1.42 -16.94
CA THR A 209 -2.49 -1.68 -16.53
C THR A 209 -3.28 -2.55 -17.51
N VAL A 210 -2.73 -2.85 -18.69
CA VAL A 210 -3.32 -3.77 -19.67
C VAL A 210 -2.96 -5.23 -19.34
N LYS A 211 -1.79 -5.47 -18.76
CA LYS A 211 -1.31 -6.81 -18.39
C LYS A 211 -1.81 -7.24 -17.02
N PRO A 212 -1.87 -8.56 -16.73
CA PRO A 212 -2.17 -9.05 -15.38
C PRO A 212 -1.22 -8.48 -14.33
N PHE A 213 -1.74 -8.23 -13.13
CA PHE A 213 -0.98 -7.59 -12.03
C PHE A 213 0.08 -8.52 -11.42
N MET A 214 -0.32 -9.73 -11.03
CA MET A 214 0.54 -10.62 -10.21
C MET A 214 1.89 -10.96 -10.86
N PRO A 215 1.97 -11.35 -12.15
CA PRO A 215 3.26 -11.62 -12.77
C PRO A 215 4.20 -10.42 -12.77
N GLN A 216 3.66 -9.20 -12.98
CA GLN A 216 4.44 -7.97 -12.92
C GLN A 216 4.90 -7.63 -11.49
N PHE A 217 4.06 -7.90 -10.50
CA PHE A 217 4.40 -7.70 -9.10
C PHE A 217 5.56 -8.63 -8.69
N GLU A 218 5.52 -9.89 -9.07
CA GLU A 218 6.58 -10.85 -8.80
C GLU A 218 7.89 -10.46 -9.47
N GLU A 219 7.84 -10.11 -10.76
CA GLU A 219 9.00 -9.59 -11.50
C GLU A 219 9.59 -8.34 -10.83
N ASN A 220 8.74 -7.42 -10.38
CA ASN A 220 9.19 -6.21 -9.68
C ASN A 220 9.81 -6.52 -8.31
N CYS A 221 9.28 -7.49 -7.57
CA CYS A 221 9.87 -7.95 -6.31
C CYS A 221 11.28 -8.52 -6.52
N GLU A 222 11.43 -9.44 -7.47
CA GLU A 222 12.73 -10.05 -7.81
C GLU A 222 13.72 -8.98 -8.30
N GLY A 223 13.28 -8.15 -9.25
CA GLY A 223 14.10 -7.08 -9.82
C GLY A 223 14.56 -6.07 -8.77
N MET A 224 13.70 -5.70 -7.80
CA MET A 224 14.08 -4.78 -6.73
C MET A 224 15.12 -5.38 -5.80
N MET A 225 14.93 -6.64 -5.40
CA MET A 225 15.90 -7.34 -4.55
C MET A 225 17.26 -7.50 -5.25
N GLU A 226 17.27 -7.73 -6.56
CA GLU A 226 18.52 -7.80 -7.35
C GLU A 226 19.20 -6.43 -7.43
N LEU A 227 18.47 -5.36 -7.68
CA LEU A 227 18.99 -4.00 -7.70
C LEU A 227 19.64 -3.60 -6.36
N LEU A 228 19.09 -4.04 -5.25
CA LEU A 228 19.61 -3.73 -3.91
C LEU A 228 20.90 -4.47 -3.56
N LYS A 229 21.32 -5.47 -4.34
CA LYS A 229 22.62 -6.15 -4.17
C LYS A 229 23.78 -5.28 -4.67
N ASP A 230 23.52 -4.39 -5.65
CA ASP A 230 24.54 -3.54 -6.29
C ASP A 230 24.06 -2.08 -6.34
N ILE A 231 24.20 -1.37 -5.23
CA ILE A 231 23.78 0.04 -5.12
C ILE A 231 24.48 0.96 -6.13
N PRO A 232 25.77 0.86 -6.41
CA PRO A 232 26.40 1.63 -7.48
C PRO A 232 25.71 1.45 -8.84
N LYS A 233 25.37 0.22 -9.21
CA LYS A 233 24.64 -0.09 -10.46
C LYS A 233 23.24 0.49 -10.45
N LEU A 234 22.49 0.37 -9.34
CA LEU A 234 21.17 0.97 -9.16
C LEU A 234 21.22 2.48 -9.41
N ARG A 235 22.17 3.19 -8.79
CA ARG A 235 22.34 4.63 -8.95
C ARG A 235 22.74 5.02 -10.37
N ALA A 236 23.63 4.25 -11.02
CA ALA A 236 24.01 4.48 -12.40
C ALA A 236 22.79 4.36 -13.37
N ILE A 237 21.91 3.38 -13.16
CA ILE A 237 20.67 3.23 -13.93
C ILE A 237 19.76 4.45 -13.74
N LEU A 238 19.56 4.89 -12.49
CA LEU A 238 18.75 6.07 -12.17
C LEU A 238 19.28 7.34 -12.84
N HIS A 239 20.59 7.60 -12.70
CA HIS A 239 21.22 8.78 -13.28
C HIS A 239 21.14 8.78 -14.81
N LYS A 240 21.33 7.61 -15.43
CA LYS A 240 21.15 7.47 -16.89
C LYS A 240 19.72 7.77 -17.32
N ALA A 241 18.72 7.17 -16.65
CA ALA A 241 17.32 7.40 -16.96
C ALA A 241 16.92 8.88 -16.80
N HIS A 242 17.45 9.55 -15.78
CA HIS A 242 17.22 10.98 -15.58
C HIS A 242 17.87 11.82 -16.71
N ALA A 243 19.12 11.54 -17.07
CA ALA A 243 19.81 12.24 -18.16
C ALA A 243 19.09 12.08 -19.49
N ASP A 244 18.58 10.89 -19.80
CA ASP A 244 17.83 10.61 -21.02
C ASP A 244 16.49 11.37 -21.03
N ALA A 245 15.78 11.43 -19.89
CA ALA A 245 14.55 12.21 -19.76
C ALA A 245 14.77 13.73 -19.94
N MET A 246 15.88 14.26 -19.43
CA MET A 246 16.24 15.69 -19.60
C MET A 246 16.57 16.02 -21.05
N LYS A 247 17.29 15.14 -21.75
CA LYS A 247 17.57 15.29 -23.20
C LYS A 247 16.28 15.35 -24.02
N GLN A 248 15.31 14.48 -23.74
CA GLN A 248 14.02 14.48 -24.43
C GLN A 248 13.20 15.75 -24.20
N LYS A 249 13.36 16.41 -23.05
CA LYS A 249 12.69 17.69 -22.73
C LYS A 249 13.42 18.92 -23.25
N GLY A 250 14.57 18.78 -23.92
CA GLY A 250 15.37 19.90 -24.43
C GLY A 250 16.01 20.75 -23.33
N VAL A 251 16.10 20.24 -22.10
CA VAL A 251 16.71 20.95 -20.97
C VAL A 251 18.20 20.62 -20.92
N PRO A 252 19.11 21.61 -20.94
CA PRO A 252 20.54 21.35 -20.79
C PRO A 252 20.82 20.62 -19.47
N ASN A 253 21.81 19.70 -19.49
CA ASN A 253 22.28 19.02 -18.27
C ASN A 253 22.74 20.06 -17.22
N ALA A 254 21.86 20.42 -16.30
CA ALA A 254 22.27 21.12 -15.09
C ALA A 254 22.76 20.09 -14.09
N PRO A 255 23.96 20.26 -13.48
CA PRO A 255 24.34 19.44 -12.34
C PRO A 255 23.32 19.67 -11.21
N TYR A 256 22.99 18.64 -10.48
CA TYR A 256 22.10 18.71 -9.30
C TYR A 256 22.47 19.93 -8.46
N ALA A 257 21.72 21.02 -8.56
CA ALA A 257 21.76 22.09 -7.58
C ALA A 257 20.94 21.61 -6.38
N MET A 258 21.59 21.64 -5.22
CA MET A 258 21.12 21.23 -3.90
C MET A 258 19.79 21.86 -3.51
#